data_4063b10a51470655e8a36985557bbe72
#
_entry.id   4063b10a51470655e8a36985557bbe72
#
_cell.length_a   1.000
_cell.length_b   1.000
_cell.length_c   1.000
_cell.angle_alpha   90.00
_cell.angle_beta   90.00
_cell.angle_gamma   90.00
#
_symmetry.space_group_name_H-M   'P 1'
#
loop_
_entity.id
_entity.type
_entity.pdbx_description
1 polymer ?
#
loop_
_entity_poly.entity_id
_entity_poly.type
_entity_poly.pdbx_seq_one_letter_code
_entity_poly.pdbx_strand_id
1 'polypeptide(L)'
;MRQKRELPVLPGYISVKEAARKLGVSEKRVYDFLDEERLEAVRAGGITVISEKSVEGFKPKVAGRQRTVTPTWRMSADENTRIITSIVVQLRPGQQGKLMERLQELRQEKRHLFPGTGDRYIAEDDASPGTIEIQLRWKQYEMPSEAARDEALEAFKQTFADVLDWDTARYSTKTVLLHTS
;
A
#
# COMPACT_ATOMS: atom_id res chain seq x y z
N MET A 1 38.16 -21.08 -3.37
CA MET A 1 37.27 -20.04 -2.84
C MET A 1 37.76 -18.66 -3.29
N ARG A 2 37.03 -17.95 -4.16
CA ARG A 2 37.40 -16.57 -4.54
C ARG A 2 36.97 -15.62 -3.40
N GLN A 3 37.91 -14.99 -2.74
CA GLN A 3 37.63 -13.90 -1.80
C GLN A 3 36.92 -12.78 -2.56
N LYS A 4 35.71 -12.45 -2.12
CA LYS A 4 34.95 -11.30 -2.61
C LYS A 4 35.70 -10.05 -2.14
N ARG A 5 36.41 -9.37 -3.05
CA ARG A 5 37.03 -8.08 -2.72
C ARG A 5 35.90 -7.11 -2.36
N GLU A 6 35.88 -6.65 -1.12
CA GLU A 6 35.06 -5.53 -0.73
C GLU A 6 35.58 -4.28 -1.46
N LEU A 7 34.72 -3.69 -2.26
CA LEU A 7 35.02 -2.43 -2.93
C LEU A 7 35.02 -1.30 -1.87
N PRO A 8 35.94 -0.33 -1.96
CA PRO A 8 35.97 0.79 -1.03
C PRO A 8 34.62 1.53 -1.08
N VAL A 9 33.98 1.66 0.08
CA VAL A 9 32.75 2.42 0.26
C VAL A 9 33.12 3.90 0.19
N LEU A 10 32.52 4.65 -0.70
CA LEU A 10 32.67 6.10 -0.79
C LEU A 10 31.81 6.73 0.34
N PRO A 11 32.41 7.36 1.37
CA PRO A 11 31.63 7.91 2.48
C PRO A 11 30.58 8.92 2.01
N GLY A 12 29.34 8.79 2.50
CA GLY A 12 28.22 9.67 2.12
C GLY A 12 27.55 9.33 0.78
N TYR A 13 27.95 8.21 0.15
CA TYR A 13 27.35 7.75 -1.10
C TYR A 13 26.93 6.28 -0.99
N ILE A 14 25.79 5.95 -1.59
CA ILE A 14 25.24 4.61 -1.64
C ILE A 14 25.04 4.14 -3.08
N SER A 15 24.91 2.82 -3.27
CA SER A 15 24.62 2.25 -4.59
C SER A 15 23.19 2.56 -5.04
N VAL A 16 22.96 2.52 -6.38
CA VAL A 16 21.59 2.65 -6.95
C VAL A 16 20.63 1.64 -6.33
N LYS A 17 21.07 0.40 -6.14
CA LYS A 17 20.27 -0.67 -5.52
C LYS A 17 19.88 -0.35 -4.07
N GLU A 18 20.79 0.24 -3.32
CA GLU A 18 20.54 0.62 -1.94
C GLU A 18 19.62 1.85 -1.84
N ALA A 19 19.80 2.84 -2.71
CA ALA A 19 18.89 3.97 -2.84
C ALA A 19 17.48 3.52 -3.22
N ALA A 20 17.35 2.59 -4.17
CA ALA A 20 16.06 1.99 -4.55
C ALA A 20 15.37 1.35 -3.34
N ARG A 21 16.11 0.61 -2.52
CA ARG A 21 15.59 -0.01 -1.29
C ARG A 21 15.16 1.04 -0.26
N LYS A 22 15.99 2.09 0.01
CA LYS A 22 15.66 3.16 0.95
C LYS A 22 14.42 3.96 0.51
N LEU A 23 14.28 4.22 -0.78
CA LEU A 23 13.15 4.96 -1.35
C LEU A 23 11.91 4.09 -1.61
N GLY A 24 12.00 2.78 -1.51
CA GLY A 24 10.89 1.84 -1.78
C GLY A 24 10.46 1.82 -3.26
N VAL A 25 11.40 2.04 -4.19
CA VAL A 25 11.16 2.09 -5.64
C VAL A 25 12.05 1.10 -6.40
N SER A 26 11.82 0.93 -7.70
CA SER A 26 12.73 0.15 -8.57
C SER A 26 14.02 0.92 -8.89
N GLU A 27 15.11 0.20 -9.20
CA GLU A 27 16.36 0.82 -9.65
C GLU A 27 16.16 1.70 -10.90
N LYS A 28 15.29 1.26 -11.84
CA LYS A 28 14.92 2.07 -13.00
C LYS A 28 14.36 3.43 -12.58
N ARG A 29 13.48 3.44 -11.57
CA ARG A 29 12.88 4.70 -11.07
C ARG A 29 13.90 5.62 -10.40
N VAL A 30 14.96 5.05 -9.82
CA VAL A 30 16.08 5.84 -9.29
C VAL A 30 16.83 6.54 -10.43
N TYR A 31 17.07 5.87 -11.56
CA TYR A 31 17.65 6.50 -12.75
C TYR A 31 16.74 7.60 -13.31
N ASP A 32 15.41 7.38 -13.37
CA ASP A 32 14.48 8.45 -13.77
C ASP A 32 14.62 9.68 -12.86
N PHE A 33 14.81 9.49 -11.55
CA PHE A 33 15.03 10.60 -10.61
C PHE A 33 16.37 11.31 -10.80
N LEU A 34 17.39 10.62 -11.25
CA LEU A 34 18.67 11.23 -11.62
C LEU A 34 18.54 12.06 -12.91
N ASP A 35 17.86 11.52 -13.93
CA ASP A 35 17.59 12.22 -15.18
C ASP A 35 16.68 13.46 -14.96
N GLU A 36 15.78 13.40 -13.97
CA GLU A 36 14.95 14.52 -13.52
C GLU A 36 15.69 15.50 -12.60
N GLU A 37 17.00 15.33 -12.36
CA GLU A 37 17.85 16.13 -11.43
C GLU A 37 17.30 16.23 -9.99
N ARG A 38 16.58 15.20 -9.54
CA ARG A 38 15.97 15.15 -8.21
C ARG A 38 16.77 14.40 -7.18
N LEU A 39 17.77 13.65 -7.61
CA LEU A 39 18.76 12.99 -6.79
C LEU A 39 20.15 13.40 -7.28
N GLU A 40 21.06 13.59 -6.34
CA GLU A 40 22.44 13.88 -6.64
C GLU A 40 23.24 12.59 -6.75
N ALA A 41 24.01 12.43 -7.83
CA ALA A 41 24.87 11.28 -8.04
C ALA A 41 26.25 11.69 -8.55
N VAL A 42 27.23 10.83 -8.29
CA VAL A 42 28.59 10.95 -8.81
C VAL A 42 28.94 9.67 -9.56
N ARG A 43 29.68 9.80 -10.66
CA ARG A 43 30.23 8.67 -11.40
C ARG A 43 31.65 8.42 -10.92
N ALA A 44 31.88 7.28 -10.29
CA ALA A 44 33.19 6.84 -9.82
C ALA A 44 33.55 5.50 -10.46
N GLY A 45 34.63 5.48 -11.30
CA GLY A 45 35.10 4.25 -11.94
C GLY A 45 34.06 3.56 -12.84
N GLY A 46 33.18 4.31 -13.49
CA GLY A 46 32.11 3.77 -14.33
C GLY A 46 30.84 3.32 -13.58
N ILE A 47 30.84 3.43 -12.25
CA ILE A 47 29.70 3.09 -11.40
C ILE A 47 29.01 4.40 -10.95
N THR A 48 27.67 4.44 -11.03
CA THR A 48 26.88 5.55 -10.49
C THR A 48 26.63 5.31 -9.00
N VAL A 49 27.01 6.27 -8.16
CA VAL A 49 26.72 6.27 -6.73
C VAL A 49 25.91 7.52 -6.37
N ILE A 50 25.00 7.40 -5.43
CA ILE A 50 23.98 8.41 -5.11
C ILE A 50 24.30 9.01 -3.74
N SER A 51 24.21 10.33 -3.62
CA SER A 51 24.38 11.03 -2.34
C SER A 51 23.35 10.55 -1.32
N GLU A 52 23.79 10.00 -0.20
CA GLU A 52 22.92 9.53 0.88
C GLU A 52 22.06 10.66 1.44
N LYS A 53 22.63 11.86 1.59
CA LYS A 53 21.93 13.06 2.01
C LYS A 53 20.79 13.43 1.04
N SER A 54 21.02 13.26 -0.27
CA SER A 54 20.01 13.51 -1.30
C SER A 54 18.84 12.52 -1.19
N VAL A 55 19.11 11.25 -0.84
CA VAL A 55 18.10 10.23 -0.62
C VAL A 55 17.30 10.49 0.66
N GLU A 56 17.94 10.92 1.75
CA GLU A 56 17.27 11.25 3.00
C GLU A 56 16.36 12.47 2.87
N GLY A 57 16.79 13.47 2.10
CA GLY A 57 16.01 14.68 1.81
C GLY A 57 14.97 14.52 0.71
N PHE A 58 14.88 13.33 0.08
CA PHE A 58 14.02 13.12 -1.09
C PHE A 58 12.54 13.18 -0.74
N LYS A 59 11.84 14.13 -1.36
CA LYS A 59 10.37 14.20 -1.31
C LYS A 59 9.79 13.64 -2.59
N PRO A 60 9.07 12.50 -2.54
CA PRO A 60 8.40 11.98 -3.73
C PRO A 60 7.36 12.99 -4.21
N LYS A 61 7.38 13.31 -5.51
CA LYS A 61 6.24 14.03 -6.12
C LYS A 61 5.01 13.14 -6.02
N VAL A 62 3.87 13.74 -5.75
CA VAL A 62 2.59 13.02 -5.79
C VAL A 62 2.46 12.35 -7.15
N ALA A 63 2.36 11.01 -7.15
CA ALA A 63 2.24 10.24 -8.38
C ALA A 63 0.88 10.51 -9.03
N GLY A 64 0.89 10.76 -10.34
CA GLY A 64 -0.31 10.98 -11.13
C GLY A 64 -0.56 12.43 -11.52
N ARG A 65 -1.38 12.59 -12.56
CA ARG A 65 -1.85 13.91 -13.04
C ARG A 65 -2.77 14.50 -11.97
N GLN A 66 -2.44 15.67 -11.45
CA GLN A 66 -3.37 16.40 -10.57
C GLN A 66 -4.69 16.62 -11.31
N ARG A 67 -5.78 16.21 -10.68
CA ARG A 67 -7.11 16.51 -11.23
C ARG A 67 -7.36 18.02 -11.13
N THR A 68 -7.47 18.67 -12.26
CA THR A 68 -7.79 20.12 -12.34
C THR A 68 -9.28 20.40 -12.19
N VAL A 69 -10.11 19.36 -12.30
CA VAL A 69 -11.57 19.48 -12.20
C VAL A 69 -12.05 18.52 -11.11
N THR A 70 -12.86 19.03 -10.21
CA THR A 70 -13.56 18.21 -9.20
C THR A 70 -14.62 17.36 -9.90
N PRO A 71 -14.60 16.02 -9.76
CA PRO A 71 -15.62 15.18 -10.37
C PRO A 71 -17.01 15.51 -9.82
N THR A 72 -18.00 15.52 -10.67
CA THR A 72 -19.40 15.71 -10.27
C THR A 72 -19.97 14.44 -9.62
N TRP A 73 -20.95 14.61 -8.76
CA TRP A 73 -21.73 13.52 -8.20
C TRP A 73 -22.49 12.76 -9.28
N ARG A 74 -22.53 11.44 -9.16
CA ARG A 74 -23.23 10.54 -10.08
C ARG A 74 -24.01 9.50 -9.28
N MET A 75 -25.15 9.07 -9.81
CA MET A 75 -25.84 7.87 -9.36
C MET A 75 -25.30 6.67 -10.13
N SER A 76 -25.21 5.51 -9.48
CA SER A 76 -24.96 4.26 -10.21
C SER A 76 -26.19 3.94 -11.06
N ALA A 77 -25.99 3.36 -12.24
CA ALA A 77 -27.08 2.70 -12.95
C ALA A 77 -27.56 1.46 -12.15
N ASP A 78 -28.83 1.13 -12.23
CA ASP A 78 -29.44 0.04 -11.44
C ASP A 78 -28.68 -1.29 -11.57
N GLU A 79 -28.16 -1.59 -12.75
CA GLU A 79 -27.36 -2.80 -13.01
C GLU A 79 -25.90 -2.70 -12.52
N ASN A 80 -25.44 -1.52 -12.11
CA ASN A 80 -24.06 -1.26 -11.69
C ASN A 80 -24.00 -0.59 -10.31
N THR A 81 -24.86 -1.00 -9.42
CA THR A 81 -24.88 -0.52 -8.04
C THR A 81 -23.55 -0.82 -7.36
N ARG A 82 -23.04 0.16 -6.63
CA ARG A 82 -21.81 0.01 -5.83
C ARG A 82 -22.17 -0.37 -4.41
N ILE A 83 -21.42 -1.34 -3.89
CA ILE A 83 -21.59 -1.87 -2.54
C ILE A 83 -20.29 -1.68 -1.77
N ILE A 84 -20.40 -1.31 -0.51
CA ILE A 84 -19.28 -1.23 0.41
C ILE A 84 -19.52 -2.24 1.52
N THR A 85 -18.60 -3.19 1.69
CA THR A 85 -18.49 -3.99 2.89
C THR A 85 -17.51 -3.33 3.82
N SER A 86 -17.93 -3.01 5.04
CA SER A 86 -17.10 -2.41 6.07
C SER A 86 -16.99 -3.36 7.26
N ILE A 87 -15.76 -3.59 7.73
CA ILE A 87 -15.43 -4.43 8.86
C ILE A 87 -14.66 -3.55 9.84
N VAL A 88 -15.21 -3.36 11.03
CA VAL A 88 -14.58 -2.59 12.10
C VAL A 88 -14.14 -3.57 13.18
N VAL A 89 -12.85 -3.58 13.53
CA VAL A 89 -12.25 -4.56 14.44
C VAL A 89 -11.21 -3.88 15.33
N GLN A 90 -11.04 -4.37 16.56
CA GLN A 90 -10.05 -3.83 17.49
C GLN A 90 -8.67 -4.47 17.26
N LEU A 91 -7.64 -3.65 17.35
CA LEU A 91 -6.25 -4.09 17.44
C LEU A 91 -6.01 -4.70 18.83
N ARG A 92 -5.34 -5.84 18.89
CA ARG A 92 -4.92 -6.40 20.17
C ARG A 92 -3.89 -5.50 20.85
N PRO A 93 -3.93 -5.32 22.17
CA PRO A 93 -3.02 -4.43 22.88
C PRO A 93 -1.54 -4.69 22.56
N GLY A 94 -0.79 -3.64 22.26
CA GLY A 94 0.63 -3.71 21.98
C GLY A 94 1.03 -4.27 20.60
N GLN A 95 0.06 -4.55 19.71
CA GLN A 95 0.34 -5.16 18.40
C GLN A 95 0.50 -4.15 17.25
N GLN A 96 0.61 -2.84 17.52
CA GLN A 96 0.72 -1.80 16.48
C GLN A 96 1.90 -2.03 15.54
N GLY A 97 3.09 -2.32 16.07
CA GLY A 97 4.29 -2.59 15.25
C GLY A 97 4.10 -3.80 14.36
N LYS A 98 3.53 -4.88 14.90
CA LYS A 98 3.28 -6.11 14.16
C LYS A 98 2.18 -5.93 13.09
N LEU A 99 1.18 -5.09 13.34
CA LEU A 99 0.20 -4.72 12.31
C LEU A 99 0.90 -4.08 11.11
N MET A 100 1.79 -3.12 11.35
CA MET A 100 2.52 -2.45 10.28
C MET A 100 3.42 -3.41 9.48
N GLU A 101 4.07 -4.37 10.14
CA GLU A 101 4.83 -5.43 9.48
C GLU A 101 3.93 -6.28 8.58
N ARG A 102 2.78 -6.76 9.10
CA ARG A 102 1.81 -7.55 8.33
C ARG A 102 1.25 -6.79 7.11
N LEU A 103 0.99 -5.49 7.26
CA LEU A 103 0.53 -4.66 6.14
C LEU A 103 1.62 -4.49 5.07
N GLN A 104 2.90 -4.41 5.44
CA GLN A 104 4.02 -4.40 4.50
C GLN A 104 4.16 -5.73 3.77
N GLU A 105 4.06 -6.86 4.46
CA GLU A 105 4.07 -8.20 3.87
C GLU A 105 2.92 -8.36 2.85
N LEU A 106 1.69 -7.99 3.25
CA LEU A 106 0.51 -8.02 2.39
C LEU A 106 0.73 -7.22 1.10
N ARG A 107 1.32 -6.03 1.21
CA ARG A 107 1.65 -5.17 0.08
C ARG A 107 2.70 -5.80 -0.84
N GLN A 108 3.77 -6.39 -0.27
CA GLN A 108 4.87 -6.98 -1.03
C GLN A 108 4.46 -8.26 -1.75
N GLU A 109 3.71 -9.12 -1.08
CA GLU A 109 3.31 -10.42 -1.59
C GLU A 109 2.04 -10.36 -2.45
N LYS A 110 1.37 -9.21 -2.53
CA LYS A 110 0.11 -9.01 -3.25
C LYS A 110 -0.97 -10.03 -2.87
N ARG A 111 -1.00 -10.43 -1.59
CA ARG A 111 -2.00 -11.36 -1.05
C ARG A 111 -3.34 -10.67 -0.77
N HIS A 112 -4.39 -11.47 -0.56
CA HIS A 112 -5.73 -11.01 -0.17
C HIS A 112 -6.27 -9.87 -1.04
N LEU A 113 -6.19 -10.06 -2.34
CA LEU A 113 -6.63 -9.03 -3.29
C LEU A 113 -8.15 -8.87 -3.35
N PHE A 114 -8.93 -9.78 -2.76
CA PHE A 114 -10.39 -9.80 -2.81
C PHE A 114 -10.90 -9.61 -4.25
N PRO A 115 -10.83 -10.65 -5.10
CA PRO A 115 -11.23 -10.58 -6.50
C PRO A 115 -12.61 -9.95 -6.67
N GLY A 116 -12.79 -9.10 -7.68
CA GLY A 116 -14.02 -8.37 -7.93
C GLY A 116 -14.16 -7.05 -7.16
N THR A 117 -13.23 -6.71 -6.23
CA THR A 117 -13.21 -5.38 -5.60
C THR A 117 -12.57 -4.35 -6.53
N GLY A 118 -13.18 -3.17 -6.62
CA GLY A 118 -12.57 -1.99 -7.27
C GLY A 118 -11.50 -1.36 -6.40
N ASP A 119 -11.85 -1.04 -5.15
CA ASP A 119 -10.97 -0.42 -4.17
C ASP A 119 -11.03 -1.16 -2.84
N ARG A 120 -9.93 -1.12 -2.09
CA ARG A 120 -9.79 -1.72 -0.75
C ARG A 120 -9.03 -0.76 0.13
N TYR A 121 -9.47 -0.61 1.38
CA TYR A 121 -8.83 0.25 2.36
C TYR A 121 -8.68 -0.51 3.68
N ILE A 122 -7.56 -0.31 4.35
CA ILE A 122 -7.35 -0.65 5.74
C ILE A 122 -6.92 0.67 6.38
N ALA A 123 -7.71 1.17 7.31
CA ALA A 123 -7.51 2.45 7.96
C ALA A 123 -7.61 2.28 9.48
N GLU A 124 -6.87 3.08 10.22
CA GLU A 124 -7.06 3.26 11.65
C GLU A 124 -7.95 4.47 11.90
N ASP A 125 -8.85 4.39 12.87
CA ASP A 125 -9.72 5.50 13.27
C ASP A 125 -8.95 6.46 14.19
N ASP A 126 -8.70 7.67 13.71
CA ASP A 126 -7.99 8.71 14.47
C ASP A 126 -8.72 9.11 15.77
N ALA A 127 -10.06 8.99 15.78
CA ALA A 127 -10.87 9.30 16.95
C ALA A 127 -10.89 8.17 18.00
N SER A 128 -10.57 6.95 17.57
CA SER A 128 -10.55 5.73 18.37
C SER A 128 -9.31 4.91 18.10
N PRO A 129 -8.12 5.31 18.58
CA PRO A 129 -6.87 4.61 18.33
C PRO A 129 -6.96 3.11 18.65
N GLY A 130 -6.40 2.29 17.76
CA GLY A 130 -6.52 0.83 17.84
C GLY A 130 -7.80 0.27 17.22
N THR A 131 -8.70 1.10 16.70
CA THR A 131 -9.84 0.65 15.90
C THR A 131 -9.45 0.64 14.42
N ILE A 132 -9.49 -0.54 13.83
CA ILE A 132 -9.14 -0.74 12.41
C ILE A 132 -10.40 -0.93 11.60
N GLU A 133 -10.56 -0.15 10.54
CA GLU A 133 -11.62 -0.32 9.55
C GLU A 133 -11.06 -0.89 8.25
N ILE A 134 -11.68 -1.98 7.77
CA ILE A 134 -11.38 -2.61 6.49
C ILE A 134 -12.58 -2.37 5.59
N GLN A 135 -12.38 -1.66 4.48
CA GLN A 135 -13.42 -1.39 3.50
C GLN A 135 -13.12 -2.10 2.20
N LEU A 136 -14.09 -2.84 1.69
CA LEU A 136 -14.09 -3.52 0.40
C LEU A 136 -15.17 -2.89 -0.46
N ARG A 137 -14.82 -2.35 -1.63
CA ARG A 137 -15.76 -1.72 -2.57
C ARG A 137 -15.99 -2.62 -3.76
N TRP A 138 -17.25 -2.95 -4.01
CA TRP A 138 -17.67 -3.84 -5.06
C TRP A 138 -18.52 -3.12 -6.10
N LYS A 139 -18.46 -3.58 -7.34
CA LYS A 139 -19.52 -3.36 -8.33
C LYS A 139 -20.40 -4.60 -8.33
N GLN A 140 -21.70 -4.43 -8.24
CA GLN A 140 -22.63 -5.54 -8.06
C GLN A 140 -22.44 -6.65 -9.11
N TYR A 141 -22.25 -6.32 -10.37
CA TYR A 141 -22.10 -7.28 -11.45
C TYR A 141 -20.75 -8.01 -11.46
N GLU A 142 -19.71 -7.48 -10.79
CA GLU A 142 -18.38 -8.09 -10.67
C GLU A 142 -18.20 -8.80 -9.32
N MET A 143 -19.20 -8.70 -8.44
CA MET A 143 -19.06 -9.22 -7.08
C MET A 143 -19.11 -10.76 -7.10
N PRO A 144 -18.12 -11.44 -6.51
CA PRO A 144 -18.13 -12.90 -6.39
C PRO A 144 -19.30 -13.42 -5.57
N SER A 145 -19.54 -14.73 -5.63
CA SER A 145 -20.53 -15.39 -4.79
C SER A 145 -20.24 -15.15 -3.30
N GLU A 146 -21.26 -15.25 -2.46
CA GLU A 146 -21.12 -15.10 -1.01
C GLU A 146 -20.07 -16.07 -0.45
N ALA A 147 -20.13 -17.34 -0.83
CA ALA A 147 -19.17 -18.35 -0.41
C ALA A 147 -17.72 -18.00 -0.76
N ALA A 148 -17.46 -17.48 -1.97
CA ALA A 148 -16.13 -17.07 -2.38
C ALA A 148 -15.62 -15.83 -1.61
N ARG A 149 -16.53 -14.92 -1.24
CA ARG A 149 -16.19 -13.75 -0.40
C ARG A 149 -15.87 -14.17 1.02
N ASP A 150 -16.64 -15.11 1.58
CA ASP A 150 -16.43 -15.63 2.93
C ASP A 150 -15.12 -16.39 3.02
N GLU A 151 -14.79 -17.23 2.04
CA GLU A 151 -13.51 -17.93 1.96
C GLU A 151 -12.33 -16.93 1.94
N ALA A 152 -12.41 -15.90 1.10
CA ALA A 152 -11.38 -14.87 1.02
C ALA A 152 -11.24 -14.09 2.35
N LEU A 153 -12.36 -13.82 3.02
CA LEU A 153 -12.38 -13.15 4.32
C LEU A 153 -11.78 -14.02 5.41
N GLU A 154 -12.10 -15.32 5.46
CA GLU A 154 -11.53 -16.24 6.45
C GLU A 154 -10.02 -16.39 6.27
N ALA A 155 -9.52 -16.49 5.04
CA ALA A 155 -8.08 -16.49 4.77
C ALA A 155 -7.40 -15.18 5.23
N PHE A 156 -8.06 -14.04 5.04
CA PHE A 156 -7.59 -12.75 5.54
C PHE A 156 -7.57 -12.70 7.07
N LYS A 157 -8.64 -13.14 7.73
CA LYS A 157 -8.72 -13.20 9.20
C LYS A 157 -7.60 -14.04 9.80
N GLN A 158 -7.29 -15.19 9.21
CA GLN A 158 -6.20 -16.05 9.67
C GLN A 158 -4.84 -15.34 9.61
N THR A 159 -4.59 -14.55 8.57
CA THR A 159 -3.34 -13.78 8.43
C THR A 159 -3.17 -12.74 9.53
N PHE A 160 -4.26 -12.18 10.04
CA PHE A 160 -4.25 -11.12 11.06
C PHE A 160 -4.78 -11.60 12.42
N ALA A 161 -4.93 -12.91 12.67
CA ALA A 161 -5.52 -13.46 13.88
C ALA A 161 -4.73 -13.11 15.16
N ASP A 162 -3.43 -12.98 15.04
CA ASP A 162 -2.51 -12.63 16.12
C ASP A 162 -2.43 -11.12 16.41
N VAL A 163 -2.97 -10.31 15.52
CA VAL A 163 -2.88 -8.85 15.56
C VAL A 163 -4.24 -8.21 15.84
N LEU A 164 -5.29 -8.68 15.16
CA LEU A 164 -6.65 -8.17 15.29
C LEU A 164 -7.51 -9.08 16.17
N ASP A 165 -8.36 -8.47 16.98
CA ASP A 165 -9.31 -9.19 17.83
C ASP A 165 -10.65 -9.38 17.09
N TRP A 166 -10.73 -10.46 16.31
CA TRP A 166 -11.88 -10.76 15.46
C TRP A 166 -13.20 -11.00 16.21
N ASP A 167 -13.15 -11.24 17.54
CA ASP A 167 -14.35 -11.35 18.38
C ASP A 167 -15.03 -9.98 18.55
N THR A 168 -14.30 -8.89 18.35
CA THR A 168 -14.82 -7.52 18.37
C THR A 168 -15.33 -7.06 17.02
N ALA A 169 -15.19 -7.86 15.97
CA ALA A 169 -15.47 -7.46 14.60
C ALA A 169 -16.96 -7.16 14.37
N ARG A 170 -17.23 -6.01 13.79
CA ARG A 170 -18.56 -5.58 13.35
C ARG A 170 -18.58 -5.43 11.85
N TYR A 171 -19.57 -6.07 11.23
CA TYR A 171 -19.74 -6.12 9.78
C TYR A 171 -20.92 -5.26 9.37
N SER A 172 -20.76 -4.50 8.29
CA SER A 172 -21.87 -3.77 7.67
C SER A 172 -21.72 -3.77 6.15
N THR A 173 -22.87 -3.86 5.46
CA THR A 173 -22.94 -3.70 4.01
C THR A 173 -23.76 -2.46 3.71
N LYS A 174 -23.23 -1.60 2.83
CA LYS A 174 -23.83 -0.31 2.47
C LYS A 174 -23.98 -0.24 0.96
N THR A 175 -25.14 0.22 0.52
CA THR A 175 -25.38 0.57 -0.89
C THR A 175 -24.96 2.03 -1.11
N VAL A 176 -24.13 2.28 -2.11
CA VAL A 176 -23.70 3.63 -2.45
C VAL A 176 -24.78 4.32 -3.26
N LEU A 177 -25.34 5.39 -2.73
CA LEU A 177 -26.39 6.18 -3.39
C LEU A 177 -25.80 7.17 -4.42
N LEU A 178 -24.67 7.82 -4.07
CA LEU A 178 -23.97 8.77 -4.92
C LEU A 178 -22.45 8.54 -4.86
N HIS A 179 -21.76 8.74 -5.98
CA HIS A 179 -20.31 8.62 -6.06
C HIS A 179 -19.72 9.57 -7.09
N THR A 180 -18.39 9.75 -7.12
CA THR A 180 -17.67 10.64 -8.05
C THR A 180 -16.75 9.90 -9.03
N SER A 181 -16.70 8.57 -8.98
CA SER A 181 -15.77 7.74 -9.77
C SER A 181 -16.49 6.63 -10.50
#